data_ea6616155fcc85e089978ad0cc1768af
#
_entry.id   ea6616155fcc85e089978ad0cc1768af
#
_cell.length_a   1.000
_cell.length_b   1.000
_cell.length_c   1.000
_cell.angle_alpha   90.00
_cell.angle_beta   90.00
_cell.angle_gamma   90.00
#
_symmetry.space_group_name_H-M   'P 1'
#
loop_
_entity.id
_entity.type
_entity.pdbx_description
1 polymer ?
#
loop_
_entity_poly.entity_id
_entity_poly.type
_entity_poly.pdbx_seq_one_letter_code
_entity_poly.pdbx_strand_id
1 'polypeptide(L)'
;DPRNLFAAGLPLQIYCRGMGALGLPGDLSSQSRFVRAAFVRMNSRSGDSEEESVGQFFHILGSVEQQRGCCNVGEDKYEITIYTSCCNADKGIYYYTTYENRQITGVDMHREDLESGALARYPMLREQQIYMQNGASGTFLS
;
A
#
# COMPACT_ATOMS: atom_id res chain seq x y z
N ASP A 1 9.22 3.49 25.13
CA ASP A 1 8.23 3.20 26.17
C ASP A 1 6.95 2.71 25.50
N PRO A 2 6.61 1.41 25.61
CA PRO A 2 5.44 0.87 24.96
C PRO A 2 4.16 1.35 25.67
N ARG A 3 3.54 2.37 25.12
CA ARG A 3 2.20 2.79 25.53
C ARG A 3 1.17 2.03 24.73
N ASN A 4 0.02 1.77 25.35
CA ASN A 4 -1.13 1.28 24.62
C ASN A 4 -1.70 2.43 23.77
N LEU A 5 -1.39 2.46 22.51
CA LEU A 5 -1.84 3.48 21.56
C LEU A 5 -3.27 3.24 21.06
N PHE A 6 -3.78 2.03 21.20
CA PHE A 6 -5.12 1.65 20.72
C PHE A 6 -6.18 1.70 21.81
N ALA A 7 -5.88 1.14 22.98
CA ALA A 7 -6.80 1.11 24.11
C ALA A 7 -6.22 1.89 25.30
N ALA A 8 -6.34 3.21 25.27
CA ALA A 8 -5.85 4.07 26.34
C ALA A 8 -6.43 3.64 27.70
N GLY A 9 -5.56 3.54 28.70
CA GLY A 9 -5.95 3.12 30.05
C GLY A 9 -5.87 1.62 30.31
N LEU A 10 -5.66 0.78 29.28
CA LEU A 10 -5.40 -0.64 29.52
C LEU A 10 -3.91 -0.82 29.88
N PRO A 11 -3.57 -1.28 31.10
CA PRO A 11 -2.18 -1.49 31.49
C PRO A 11 -1.62 -2.66 30.69
N LEU A 12 -0.45 -2.45 30.06
CA LEU A 12 0.27 -3.49 29.34
C LEU A 12 1.51 -3.88 30.13
N GLN A 13 1.70 -5.18 30.36
CA GLN A 13 2.99 -5.69 30.82
C GLN A 13 3.98 -5.63 29.67
N ILE A 14 5.08 -4.92 29.84
CA ILE A 14 6.09 -4.69 28.81
C ILE A 14 6.83 -5.98 28.47
N TYR A 15 6.69 -6.48 27.24
CA TYR A 15 7.44 -7.63 26.72
C TYR A 15 8.06 -7.35 25.34
N CYS A 16 7.60 -6.33 24.63
CA CYS A 16 8.10 -5.95 23.31
C CYS A 16 7.83 -4.46 23.03
N ARG A 17 8.71 -3.80 22.27
CA ARG A 17 8.52 -2.38 21.92
C ARG A 17 7.33 -2.12 21.00
N GLY A 18 6.93 -3.08 20.17
CA GLY A 18 5.82 -2.96 19.23
C GLY A 18 4.43 -3.23 19.80
N MET A 19 4.31 -3.51 21.10
CA MET A 19 3.06 -3.98 21.72
C MET A 19 1.99 -2.90 21.95
N GLY A 20 2.28 -1.64 21.70
CA GLY A 20 1.34 -0.52 21.94
C GLY A 20 0.05 -0.57 21.11
N ALA A 21 -0.05 -1.43 20.12
CA ALA A 21 -1.24 -1.68 19.31
C ALA A 21 -1.98 -2.99 19.71
N LEU A 22 -1.68 -3.56 20.88
CA LEU A 22 -2.36 -4.77 21.35
C LEU A 22 -3.87 -4.51 21.49
N GLY A 23 -4.67 -5.38 20.86
CA GLY A 23 -6.14 -5.21 20.79
C GLY A 23 -6.64 -4.56 19.50
N LEU A 24 -5.73 -4.08 18.62
CA LEU A 24 -6.11 -3.63 17.29
C LEU A 24 -6.77 -4.79 16.52
N PRO A 25 -7.96 -4.58 15.86
CA PRO A 25 -8.64 -5.68 15.18
C PRO A 25 -7.80 -6.24 14.04
N GLY A 26 -7.65 -7.56 14.01
CA GLY A 26 -6.77 -8.28 13.09
C GLY A 26 -7.46 -9.02 11.94
N ASP A 27 -8.80 -9.10 11.95
CA ASP A 27 -9.54 -9.77 10.88
C ASP A 27 -9.58 -8.97 9.57
N LEU A 28 -10.08 -9.58 8.50
CA LEU A 28 -10.06 -9.02 7.15
C LEU A 28 -11.35 -8.27 6.77
N SER A 29 -12.26 -8.05 7.72
CA SER A 29 -13.47 -7.26 7.47
C SER A 29 -13.13 -5.81 7.11
N SER A 30 -14.03 -5.15 6.38
CA SER A 30 -13.86 -3.75 5.98
C SER A 30 -13.67 -2.82 7.18
N GLN A 31 -14.41 -3.06 8.27
CA GLN A 31 -14.31 -2.28 9.50
C GLN A 31 -12.93 -2.44 10.15
N SER A 32 -12.47 -3.67 10.31
CA SER A 32 -11.16 -3.95 10.93
C SER A 32 -10.01 -3.41 10.09
N ARG A 33 -10.09 -3.55 8.78
CA ARG A 33 -9.10 -2.98 7.85
C ARG A 33 -9.07 -1.46 7.91
N PHE A 34 -10.25 -0.81 7.96
CA PHE A 34 -10.34 0.65 8.14
C PHE A 34 -9.66 1.10 9.45
N VAL A 35 -9.98 0.45 10.56
CA VAL A 35 -9.39 0.80 11.87
C VAL A 35 -7.86 0.63 11.86
N ARG A 36 -7.35 -0.46 11.27
CA ARG A 36 -5.89 -0.66 11.12
C ARG A 36 -5.24 0.41 10.23
N ALA A 37 -5.84 0.71 9.08
CA ALA A 37 -5.30 1.74 8.18
C ALA A 37 -5.27 3.11 8.87
N ALA A 38 -6.34 3.48 9.57
CA ALA A 38 -6.41 4.72 10.34
C ALA A 38 -5.35 4.78 11.43
N PHE A 39 -5.21 3.70 12.21
CA PHE A 39 -4.19 3.59 13.25
C PHE A 39 -2.77 3.75 12.68
N VAL A 40 -2.45 3.00 11.61
CA VAL A 40 -1.13 3.06 10.98
C VAL A 40 -0.88 4.47 10.42
N ARG A 41 -1.88 5.07 9.74
CA ARG A 41 -1.78 6.44 9.21
C ARG A 41 -1.50 7.48 10.28
N MET A 42 -2.19 7.41 11.42
CA MET A 42 -2.03 8.39 12.51
C MET A 42 -0.71 8.26 13.26
N ASN A 43 -0.11 7.07 13.28
CA ASN A 43 1.11 6.78 14.02
C ASN A 43 2.37 6.66 13.14
N SER A 44 2.23 6.69 11.80
CA SER A 44 3.34 6.68 10.88
C SER A 44 3.84 8.09 10.58
N ARG A 45 5.09 8.18 10.14
CA ARG A 45 5.71 9.42 9.69
C ARG A 45 6.20 9.26 8.26
N SER A 46 5.99 10.28 7.46
CA SER A 46 6.58 10.41 6.14
C SER A 46 7.93 11.11 6.23
N GLY A 47 8.77 10.95 5.21
CA GLY A 47 9.90 11.83 4.97
C GLY A 47 9.49 13.11 4.22
N ASP A 48 10.47 13.92 3.87
CA ASP A 48 10.25 15.24 3.26
C ASP A 48 10.17 15.18 1.72
N SER A 49 10.68 14.11 1.11
CA SER A 49 10.62 13.94 -0.35
C SER A 49 9.30 13.32 -0.82
N GLU A 50 9.01 13.49 -2.10
CA GLU A 50 7.85 12.86 -2.73
C GLU A 50 7.97 11.34 -2.74
N GLU A 51 9.15 10.83 -3.07
CA GLU A 51 9.43 9.39 -3.09
C GLU A 51 9.20 8.76 -1.71
N GLU A 52 9.66 9.41 -0.65
CA GLU A 52 9.43 8.97 0.72
C GLU A 52 7.94 9.00 1.09
N SER A 53 7.24 10.08 0.71
CA SER A 53 5.81 10.23 0.96
C SER A 53 4.97 9.20 0.21
N VAL A 54 5.27 8.97 -1.06
CA VAL A 54 4.62 7.94 -1.89
C VAL A 54 4.93 6.54 -1.32
N GLY A 55 6.19 6.27 -1.01
CA GLY A 55 6.60 5.00 -0.39
C GLY A 55 5.87 4.75 0.93
N GLN A 56 5.79 5.75 1.81
CA GLN A 56 5.08 5.65 3.08
C GLN A 56 3.58 5.41 2.90
N PHE A 57 2.95 6.02 1.89
CA PHE A 57 1.55 5.77 1.56
C PHE A 57 1.31 4.28 1.22
N PHE A 58 2.17 3.70 0.38
CA PHE A 58 2.06 2.28 0.04
C PHE A 58 2.34 1.36 1.24
N HIS A 59 3.22 1.73 2.17
CA HIS A 59 3.41 1.01 3.44
C HIS A 59 2.15 1.04 4.31
N ILE A 60 1.48 2.19 4.42
CA ILE A 60 0.24 2.32 5.19
C ILE A 60 -0.84 1.39 4.63
N LEU A 61 -1.11 1.45 3.33
CA LEU A 61 -2.13 0.61 2.71
C LEU A 61 -1.72 -0.86 2.60
N GLY A 62 -0.42 -1.15 2.51
CA GLY A 62 0.11 -2.51 2.58
C GLY A 62 -0.24 -3.22 3.90
N SER A 63 -0.45 -2.47 4.99
CA SER A 63 -0.89 -3.04 6.27
C SER A 63 -2.30 -3.64 6.25
N VAL A 64 -3.10 -3.36 5.22
CA VAL A 64 -4.49 -3.80 5.06
C VAL A 64 -4.74 -4.52 3.73
N GLU A 65 -3.68 -4.93 3.04
CA GLU A 65 -3.79 -5.77 1.85
C GLU A 65 -4.47 -7.10 2.16
N GLN A 66 -5.28 -7.57 1.22
CA GLN A 66 -5.88 -8.91 1.26
C GLN A 66 -5.10 -9.84 0.36
N GLN A 67 -4.55 -10.89 0.95
CA GLN A 67 -3.76 -11.90 0.27
C GLN A 67 -4.65 -13.02 -0.26
N ARG A 68 -4.30 -13.58 -1.42
CA ARG A 68 -5.00 -14.72 -2.00
C ARG A 68 -5.03 -15.89 -1.02
N GLY A 69 -6.22 -16.43 -0.82
CA GLY A 69 -6.44 -17.58 0.07
C GLY A 69 -6.94 -17.19 1.46
N CYS A 70 -6.76 -15.94 1.91
CA CYS A 70 -7.15 -15.53 3.27
C CYS A 70 -8.66 -15.24 3.41
N CYS A 71 -9.33 -14.81 2.34
CA CYS A 71 -10.76 -14.53 2.34
C CYS A 71 -11.42 -15.28 1.17
N ASN A 72 -12.06 -16.42 1.46
CA ASN A 72 -12.80 -17.19 0.47
C ASN A 72 -14.22 -16.63 0.35
N VAL A 73 -14.62 -16.27 -0.85
CA VAL A 73 -15.95 -15.74 -1.18
C VAL A 73 -16.86 -16.76 -1.89
N GLY A 74 -16.45 -18.03 -1.90
CA GLY A 74 -17.17 -19.15 -2.49
C GLY A 74 -16.56 -19.67 -3.79
N GLU A 75 -16.81 -20.94 -4.10
CA GLU A 75 -16.37 -21.59 -5.36
C GLU A 75 -14.88 -21.40 -5.69
N ASP A 76 -14.00 -21.54 -4.70
CA ASP A 76 -12.54 -21.33 -4.81
C ASP A 76 -12.13 -19.92 -5.30
N LYS A 77 -13.01 -18.94 -5.14
CA LYS A 77 -12.71 -17.53 -5.39
C LYS A 77 -12.25 -16.83 -4.12
N TYR A 78 -11.24 -16.01 -4.24
CA TYR A 78 -10.64 -15.31 -3.13
C TYR A 78 -10.71 -13.80 -3.35
N GLU A 79 -11.04 -13.08 -2.27
CA GLU A 79 -10.91 -11.63 -2.26
C GLU A 79 -9.42 -11.27 -2.12
N ILE A 80 -8.95 -10.38 -3.00
CA ILE A 80 -7.58 -9.87 -3.00
C ILE A 80 -7.57 -8.36 -3.23
N THR A 81 -6.53 -7.69 -2.79
CA THR A 81 -6.27 -6.30 -3.16
C THR A 81 -5.75 -6.25 -4.59
N ILE A 82 -6.63 -5.98 -5.55
CA ILE A 82 -6.31 -6.00 -6.98
C ILE A 82 -5.25 -4.95 -7.32
N TYR A 83 -5.38 -3.74 -6.77
CA TYR A 83 -4.41 -2.66 -6.88
C TYR A 83 -4.49 -1.71 -5.69
N THR A 84 -3.43 -0.97 -5.47
CA THR A 84 -3.36 0.15 -4.53
C THR A 84 -2.92 1.39 -5.28
N SER A 85 -3.54 2.54 -5.02
CA SER A 85 -3.19 3.77 -5.74
C SER A 85 -3.25 5.00 -4.86
N CYS A 86 -2.50 6.03 -5.24
CA CYS A 86 -2.57 7.38 -4.70
C CYS A 86 -2.32 8.43 -5.79
N CYS A 87 -2.70 9.67 -5.50
CA CYS A 87 -2.43 10.81 -6.36
C CYS A 87 -1.59 11.84 -5.60
N ASN A 88 -0.55 12.35 -6.26
CA ASN A 88 0.03 13.64 -5.90
C ASN A 88 -0.78 14.71 -6.63
N ALA A 89 -1.70 15.35 -5.91
CA ALA A 89 -2.61 16.34 -6.50
C ALA A 89 -1.88 17.63 -6.95
N ASP A 90 -0.81 18.00 -6.26
CA ASP A 90 -0.03 19.21 -6.59
C ASP A 90 0.73 19.05 -7.91
N LYS A 91 1.23 17.85 -8.18
CA LYS A 91 1.98 17.53 -9.40
C LYS A 91 1.16 16.85 -10.48
N GLY A 92 -0.08 16.47 -10.20
CA GLY A 92 -0.93 15.75 -11.15
C GLY A 92 -0.39 14.37 -11.52
N ILE A 93 0.20 13.64 -10.57
CA ILE A 93 0.77 12.32 -10.80
C ILE A 93 -0.06 11.27 -10.08
N TYR A 94 -0.50 10.26 -10.82
CA TYR A 94 -1.19 9.08 -10.29
C TYR A 94 -0.21 7.93 -10.13
N TYR A 95 -0.08 7.40 -8.92
CA TYR A 95 0.79 6.26 -8.60
C TYR A 95 -0.04 5.03 -8.29
N TYR A 96 0.43 3.85 -8.72
CA TYR A 96 -0.24 2.59 -8.39
C TYR A 96 0.74 1.41 -8.30
N THR A 97 0.31 0.38 -7.59
CA THR A 97 0.85 -0.98 -7.62
C THR A 97 -0.28 -1.94 -7.91
N THR A 98 0.02 -3.13 -8.42
CA THR A 98 -0.97 -4.21 -8.57
C THR A 98 -0.62 -5.39 -7.66
N TYR A 99 -1.55 -6.32 -7.49
CA TYR A 99 -1.30 -7.54 -6.72
C TYR A 99 -0.11 -8.33 -7.28
N GLU A 100 -0.06 -8.43 -8.59
CA GLU A 100 0.99 -9.16 -9.29
C GLU A 100 2.28 -8.35 -9.45
N ASN A 101 2.22 -7.03 -9.53
CA ASN A 101 3.39 -6.15 -9.67
C ASN A 101 3.46 -5.13 -8.53
N ARG A 102 4.43 -5.31 -7.65
CA ARG A 102 4.64 -4.42 -6.49
C ARG A 102 5.54 -3.21 -6.80
N GLN A 103 6.05 -3.10 -8.03
CA GLN A 103 6.76 -1.91 -8.47
C GLN A 103 5.80 -0.73 -8.53
N ILE A 104 6.12 0.37 -7.87
CA ILE A 104 5.32 1.60 -7.95
C ILE A 104 5.45 2.16 -9.36
N THR A 105 4.32 2.32 -10.02
CA THR A 105 4.20 2.90 -11.37
C THR A 105 3.51 4.24 -11.27
N GLY A 106 4.03 5.25 -11.97
CA GLY A 106 3.46 6.60 -12.02
C GLY A 106 2.95 6.96 -13.41
N VAL A 107 1.85 7.70 -13.47
CA VAL A 107 1.33 8.35 -14.67
C VAL A 107 1.21 9.85 -14.39
N ASP A 108 1.99 10.65 -15.10
CA ASP A 108 2.02 12.10 -14.98
C ASP A 108 1.07 12.70 -16.03
N MET A 109 -0.03 13.31 -15.57
CA MET A 109 -1.03 13.91 -16.44
C MET A 109 -0.48 15.06 -17.29
N HIS A 110 0.57 15.76 -16.81
CA HIS A 110 1.16 16.89 -17.53
C HIS A 110 2.06 16.49 -18.71
N ARG A 111 2.30 15.20 -18.88
CA ARG A 111 2.95 14.64 -20.08
C ARG A 111 1.96 14.36 -21.21
N GLU A 112 0.67 14.54 -20.94
CA GLU A 112 -0.40 14.35 -21.91
C GLU A 112 -0.91 15.67 -22.46
N ASP A 113 -1.51 15.65 -23.64
CA ASP A 113 -2.24 16.79 -24.19
C ASP A 113 -3.59 16.90 -23.49
N LEU A 114 -3.66 17.74 -22.45
CA LEU A 114 -4.87 17.94 -21.63
C LEU A 114 -5.99 18.66 -22.39
N GLU A 115 -5.68 19.34 -23.51
CA GLU A 115 -6.66 19.98 -24.38
C GLU A 115 -7.20 19.03 -25.45
N SER A 116 -6.62 17.84 -25.57
CA SER A 116 -7.11 16.83 -26.50
C SER A 116 -8.48 16.32 -26.11
N GLY A 117 -9.40 16.25 -27.07
CA GLY A 117 -10.67 15.55 -26.88
C GLY A 117 -10.56 14.01 -26.85
N ALA A 118 -9.36 13.48 -27.05
CA ALA A 118 -9.12 12.04 -27.02
C ALA A 118 -8.81 11.55 -25.60
N LEU A 119 -9.34 10.36 -25.26
CA LEU A 119 -9.07 9.74 -23.97
C LEU A 119 -7.71 9.01 -24.01
N ALA A 120 -6.73 9.47 -23.21
CA ALA A 120 -5.50 8.72 -22.97
C ALA A 120 -5.79 7.49 -22.08
N ARG A 121 -5.31 6.32 -22.47
CA ARG A 121 -5.52 5.06 -21.76
C ARG A 121 -4.20 4.32 -21.58
N TYR A 122 -3.95 3.89 -20.35
CA TYR A 122 -2.78 3.10 -19.97
C TYR A 122 -3.23 1.73 -19.46
N PRO A 123 -2.77 0.62 -20.05
CA PRO A 123 -3.01 -0.69 -19.48
C PRO A 123 -2.30 -0.80 -18.13
N MET A 124 -2.99 -1.38 -17.16
CA MET A 124 -2.42 -1.62 -15.84
C MET A 124 -1.29 -2.64 -15.94
N LEU A 125 -0.11 -2.31 -15.40
CA LEU A 125 1.04 -3.22 -15.39
C LEU A 125 0.82 -4.32 -14.34
N ARG A 126 0.72 -5.56 -14.79
CA ARG A 126 0.47 -6.73 -13.93
C ARG A 126 1.62 -7.73 -13.90
N GLU A 127 2.58 -7.61 -14.80
CA GLU A 127 3.72 -8.52 -14.84
C GLU A 127 4.70 -8.18 -13.72
N GLN A 128 5.01 -9.17 -12.89
CA GLN A 128 5.99 -9.01 -11.80
C GLN A 128 7.35 -8.68 -12.37
N GLN A 129 7.96 -7.60 -11.90
CA GLN A 129 9.31 -7.21 -12.24
C GLN A 129 10.24 -7.49 -11.06
N ILE A 130 11.21 -8.38 -11.27
CA ILE A 130 12.21 -8.72 -10.26
C ILE A 130 13.56 -8.23 -10.75
N TYR A 131 14.16 -7.29 -10.00
CA TYR A 131 15.51 -6.82 -10.29
C TYR A 131 16.55 -7.77 -9.70
N MET A 132 17.39 -8.35 -10.56
CA MET A 132 18.50 -9.22 -10.14
C MET A 132 19.76 -8.38 -9.96
N GLN A 133 20.17 -8.16 -8.71
CA GLN A 133 21.30 -7.31 -8.36
C GLN A 133 22.66 -7.89 -8.77
N ASN A 134 22.78 -9.20 -8.84
CA ASN A 134 24.02 -9.93 -9.17
C ASN A 134 24.12 -10.37 -10.63
N GLY A 135 23.23 -9.91 -11.51
CA GLY A 135 23.31 -10.13 -12.95
C GLY A 135 24.24 -9.12 -13.64
N ALA A 136 24.90 -9.49 -14.75
CA ALA A 136 25.65 -8.57 -15.57
C ALA A 136 24.70 -7.46 -16.07
N SER A 137 24.89 -6.23 -15.58
CA SER A 137 24.06 -5.03 -15.86
C SER A 137 22.57 -5.23 -15.62
N GLY A 138 22.14 -5.11 -14.36
CA GLY A 138 20.75 -4.87 -13.91
C GLY A 138 19.62 -5.33 -14.85
N THR A 139 19.45 -6.64 -15.05
CA THR A 139 18.42 -7.16 -15.94
C THR A 139 17.15 -7.43 -15.15
N PHE A 140 16.01 -6.89 -15.60
CA PHE A 140 14.71 -7.34 -15.11
C PHE A 140 14.41 -8.73 -15.71
N LEU A 141 13.95 -9.65 -14.88
CA LEU A 141 13.38 -10.90 -15.36
C LEU A 141 11.98 -10.61 -15.92
N SER A 142 11.77 -10.96 -17.16
CA SER A 142 10.45 -10.93 -17.82
C SER A 142 9.66 -12.20 -17.51
#